data_4cc11c3517593d2078e2602f82ab9706
#
_entry.id   4cc11c3517593d2078e2602f82ab9706
#
_cell.length_a   1.000
_cell.length_b   1.000
_cell.length_c   1.000
_cell.angle_alpha   90.00
_cell.angle_beta   90.00
_cell.angle_gamma   90.00
#
_symmetry.space_group_name_H-M   'P 1'
#
loop_
_entity.id
_entity.type
_entity.pdbx_description
1 polymer ?
#
loop_
_entity_poly.entity_id
_entity_poly.type
_entity_poly.pdbx_seq_one_letter_code
_entity_poly.pdbx_strand_id
1 'polypeptide(L)'
;MIWLMKYLTIFLLLLLVHPQTLAADHCAVLQYHHISEDTPGITSVTPEQFQQHLDYLLQNDYAVIPLETVITALKTGAELPDRCVALTIDDAYISAYTEAFPRTVRYEYPLTVFVATEAVDEGRDGHLNWDQMRQMHSKGVSFQNHSHTHTHLVRRLENESPDDWEQRVAADIQTAQNRIQQELGVTPTLISYPYGEYNEALKLVVISMGLTAFGQQSGQIWQEADFTSLPRFPLASFYARMRTFTKKVNSLPLPITGACPLDPVVPLDDWQPALMLIFNPDVENIRQLRCFVNG
;
A
#
# COMPACT_ATOMS: atom_id res chain seq x y z
N MET A 1 38.79 55.25 -45.11
CA MET A 1 38.28 53.99 -45.63
C MET A 1 38.08 53.15 -44.40
N ILE A 2 36.83 53.13 -43.91
CA ILE A 2 36.42 52.61 -42.59
C ILE A 2 35.95 51.21 -42.79
N TRP A 3 36.64 50.22 -42.16
CA TRP A 3 36.21 48.85 -42.12
C TRP A 3 35.25 48.64 -40.98
N LEU A 4 33.97 48.31 -41.27
CA LEU A 4 32.95 47.86 -40.32
C LEU A 4 33.09 46.34 -40.10
N MET A 5 33.58 45.97 -38.94
CA MET A 5 33.49 44.56 -38.47
C MET A 5 32.10 44.34 -37.88
N LYS A 6 31.30 43.54 -38.54
CA LYS A 6 30.02 43.05 -38.00
C LYS A 6 30.30 41.84 -37.11
N TYR A 7 30.09 41.99 -35.80
CA TYR A 7 30.05 40.88 -34.85
C TYR A 7 28.68 40.19 -34.97
N LEU A 8 28.70 38.97 -35.51
CA LEU A 8 27.54 38.09 -35.54
C LEU A 8 27.49 37.36 -34.19
N THR A 9 26.61 37.80 -33.29
CA THR A 9 26.37 37.13 -32.02
C THR A 9 25.42 35.96 -32.25
N ILE A 10 25.96 34.73 -32.28
CA ILE A 10 25.16 33.51 -32.32
C ILE A 10 24.61 33.27 -30.90
N PHE A 11 23.32 33.49 -30.74
CA PHE A 11 22.58 33.14 -29.52
C PHE A 11 22.29 31.63 -29.59
N LEU A 12 23.11 30.81 -28.90
CA LEU A 12 22.90 29.39 -28.77
C LEU A 12 21.73 29.16 -27.77
N LEU A 13 20.52 28.94 -28.30
CA LEU A 13 19.35 28.58 -27.51
C LEU A 13 19.54 27.11 -27.05
N LEU A 14 20.06 26.90 -25.86
CA LEU A 14 20.05 25.62 -25.17
C LEU A 14 18.60 25.29 -24.84
N LEU A 15 17.94 24.55 -25.73
CA LEU A 15 16.70 23.82 -25.38
C LEU A 15 17.05 22.81 -24.29
N LEU A 16 16.76 23.16 -23.05
CA LEU A 16 16.70 22.21 -21.95
C LEU A 16 15.56 21.22 -22.27
N VAL A 17 15.91 20.15 -22.95
CA VAL A 17 15.04 18.98 -23.06
C VAL A 17 14.97 18.39 -21.65
N HIS A 18 13.99 18.83 -20.88
CA HIS A 18 13.61 18.10 -19.69
C HIS A 18 13.13 16.73 -20.18
N PRO A 19 13.68 15.62 -19.67
CA PRO A 19 13.08 14.33 -19.94
C PRO A 19 11.62 14.44 -19.46
N GLN A 20 10.68 14.31 -20.37
CA GLN A 20 9.28 14.13 -20.02
C GLN A 20 9.25 12.80 -19.28
N THR A 21 9.15 12.84 -17.95
CA THR A 21 8.76 11.69 -17.18
C THR A 21 7.38 11.31 -17.71
N LEU A 22 7.28 10.15 -18.33
CA LEU A 22 5.98 9.61 -18.73
C LEU A 22 5.16 9.52 -17.44
N ALA A 23 4.05 10.24 -17.39
CA ALA A 23 3.16 10.22 -16.26
C ALA A 23 2.61 8.80 -16.11
N ALA A 24 2.77 8.20 -14.94
CA ALA A 24 2.16 6.93 -14.64
C ALA A 24 0.74 7.16 -14.08
N ASP A 25 -0.16 6.29 -14.45
CA ASP A 25 -1.54 6.25 -13.95
C ASP A 25 -1.71 5.24 -12.81
N HIS A 26 -0.62 4.64 -12.34
CA HIS A 26 -0.61 3.56 -11.35
C HIS A 26 0.64 3.59 -10.46
N CYS A 27 0.56 2.88 -9.33
CA CYS A 27 1.64 2.77 -8.37
C CYS A 27 1.69 1.38 -7.74
N ALA A 28 2.90 0.83 -7.52
CA ALA A 28 3.08 -0.41 -6.77
C ALA A 28 3.13 -0.13 -5.28
N VAL A 29 2.18 -0.64 -4.51
CA VAL A 29 2.21 -0.58 -3.05
C VAL A 29 2.79 -1.88 -2.50
N LEU A 30 3.96 -1.80 -1.88
CA LEU A 30 4.68 -2.94 -1.33
C LEU A 30 4.31 -3.15 0.13
N GLN A 31 3.91 -4.38 0.47
CA GLN A 31 3.49 -4.74 1.83
C GLN A 31 4.50 -5.67 2.48
N TYR A 32 5.00 -5.26 3.62
CA TYR A 32 5.85 -6.04 4.52
C TYR A 32 5.16 -6.23 5.87
N HIS A 33 5.68 -7.14 6.70
CA HIS A 33 5.32 -7.32 8.10
C HIS A 33 6.61 -7.38 8.93
N HIS A 34 7.23 -8.55 9.04
CA HIS A 34 8.52 -8.69 9.71
C HIS A 34 9.70 -8.51 8.74
N ILE A 35 10.75 -7.85 9.22
CA ILE A 35 12.05 -7.80 8.57
C ILE A 35 13.03 -8.48 9.54
N SER A 36 13.10 -9.81 9.50
CA SER A 36 13.80 -10.62 10.49
C SER A 36 14.08 -12.01 9.94
N GLU A 37 15.13 -12.66 10.45
CA GLU A 37 15.41 -14.07 10.21
C GLU A 37 14.80 -14.98 11.27
N ASP A 38 14.43 -14.42 12.42
CA ASP A 38 13.99 -15.16 13.62
C ASP A 38 12.45 -15.24 13.75
N THR A 39 11.71 -14.75 12.76
CA THR A 39 10.24 -14.72 12.74
C THR A 39 9.67 -15.66 11.67
N PRO A 40 8.36 -16.05 11.74
CA PRO A 40 7.78 -16.99 10.80
C PRO A 40 7.97 -16.55 9.34
N GLY A 41 8.62 -17.36 8.51
CA GLY A 41 8.97 -17.03 7.13
C GLY A 41 7.77 -16.67 6.25
N ILE A 42 6.57 -17.12 6.60
CA ILE A 42 5.34 -16.81 5.87
C ILE A 42 4.95 -15.32 5.93
N THR A 43 5.42 -14.59 6.94
CA THR A 43 5.19 -13.16 7.14
C THR A 43 6.47 -12.33 7.11
N SER A 44 7.62 -12.96 6.81
CA SER A 44 8.92 -12.32 6.97
C SER A 44 9.70 -12.18 5.67
N VAL A 45 10.49 -11.12 5.61
CA VAL A 45 11.66 -10.98 4.73
C VAL A 45 12.90 -10.87 5.61
N THR A 46 14.05 -11.32 5.12
CA THR A 46 15.30 -11.06 5.85
C THR A 46 15.71 -9.59 5.69
N PRO A 47 16.50 -9.02 6.64
CA PRO A 47 17.07 -7.68 6.50
C PRO A 47 17.85 -7.50 5.20
N GLU A 48 18.54 -8.56 4.76
CA GLU A 48 19.26 -8.56 3.49
C GLU A 48 18.34 -8.52 2.27
N GLN A 49 17.24 -9.30 2.27
CA GLN A 49 16.25 -9.24 1.19
C GLN A 49 15.60 -7.85 1.12
N PHE A 50 15.25 -7.27 2.25
CA PHE A 50 14.71 -5.91 2.29
C PHE A 50 15.71 -4.91 1.72
N GLN A 51 16.99 -5.00 2.10
CA GLN A 51 18.07 -4.18 1.54
C GLN A 51 18.16 -4.34 0.01
N GLN A 52 18.13 -5.58 -0.51
CA GLN A 52 18.17 -5.85 -1.95
C GLN A 52 16.97 -5.23 -2.69
N HIS A 53 15.78 -5.19 -2.07
CA HIS A 53 14.62 -4.51 -2.64
C HIS A 53 14.86 -3.00 -2.76
N LEU A 54 15.37 -2.35 -1.70
CA LEU A 54 15.66 -0.91 -1.73
C LEU A 54 16.77 -0.58 -2.75
N ASP A 55 17.84 -1.40 -2.79
CA ASP A 55 18.92 -1.25 -3.77
C ASP A 55 18.40 -1.34 -5.21
N TYR A 56 17.50 -2.30 -5.48
CA TYR A 56 16.91 -2.46 -6.80
C TYR A 56 16.07 -1.24 -7.19
N LEU A 57 15.26 -0.71 -6.26
CA LEU A 57 14.45 0.48 -6.52
C LEU A 57 15.34 1.68 -6.86
N LEU A 58 16.43 1.89 -6.11
CA LEU A 58 17.38 2.96 -6.36
C LEU A 58 18.11 2.80 -7.70
N GLN A 59 18.66 1.60 -7.97
CA GLN A 59 19.44 1.33 -9.17
C GLN A 59 18.63 1.38 -10.48
N ASN A 60 17.31 1.26 -10.38
CA ASN A 60 16.40 1.29 -11.53
C ASN A 60 15.50 2.52 -11.57
N ASP A 61 15.89 3.59 -10.85
CA ASP A 61 15.21 4.91 -10.88
C ASP A 61 13.71 4.84 -10.54
N TYR A 62 13.33 4.00 -9.55
CA TYR A 62 11.96 3.99 -9.04
C TYR A 62 11.73 5.21 -8.14
N ALA A 63 10.62 5.89 -8.35
CA ALA A 63 10.15 6.96 -7.48
C ALA A 63 9.42 6.39 -6.28
N VAL A 64 10.09 6.30 -5.13
CA VAL A 64 9.46 5.89 -3.88
C VAL A 64 8.86 7.14 -3.23
N ILE A 65 7.51 7.20 -3.13
CA ILE A 65 6.79 8.37 -2.66
C ILE A 65 5.82 8.02 -1.52
N PRO A 66 5.40 9.01 -0.70
CA PRO A 66 4.45 8.78 0.40
C PRO A 66 3.14 8.19 -0.12
N LEU A 67 2.61 7.19 0.58
CA LEU A 67 1.37 6.50 0.19
C LEU A 67 0.19 7.47 0.10
N GLU A 68 0.08 8.43 1.02
CA GLU A 68 -0.97 9.45 1.01
C GLU A 68 -0.90 10.35 -0.22
N THR A 69 0.32 10.64 -0.70
CA THR A 69 0.52 11.39 -1.95
C THR A 69 0.02 10.58 -3.14
N VAL A 70 0.33 9.27 -3.19
CA VAL A 70 -0.19 8.38 -4.24
C VAL A 70 -1.71 8.38 -4.25
N ILE A 71 -2.34 8.17 -3.09
CA ILE A 71 -3.80 8.13 -2.98
C ILE A 71 -4.44 9.46 -3.39
N THR A 72 -3.84 10.57 -2.97
CA THR A 72 -4.33 11.90 -3.36
C THR A 72 -4.24 12.10 -4.88
N ALA A 73 -3.11 11.75 -5.48
CA ALA A 73 -2.91 11.87 -6.92
C ALA A 73 -3.94 11.04 -7.70
N LEU A 74 -4.12 9.76 -7.34
CA LEU A 74 -5.09 8.88 -8.00
C LEU A 74 -6.54 9.37 -7.86
N LYS A 75 -6.92 9.89 -6.67
CA LYS A 75 -8.27 10.43 -6.44
C LYS A 75 -8.55 11.73 -7.20
N THR A 76 -7.53 12.54 -7.44
CA THR A 76 -7.67 13.84 -8.10
C THR A 76 -7.34 13.82 -9.58
N GLY A 77 -6.84 12.69 -10.11
CA GLY A 77 -6.35 12.58 -11.48
C GLY A 77 -5.04 13.33 -11.70
N ALA A 78 -4.27 13.60 -10.63
CA ALA A 78 -2.95 14.17 -10.76
C ALA A 78 -1.94 13.12 -11.24
N GLU A 79 -0.94 13.57 -11.98
CA GLU A 79 0.10 12.70 -12.51
C GLU A 79 0.97 12.11 -11.39
N LEU A 80 1.23 10.80 -11.48
CA LEU A 80 2.24 10.11 -10.68
C LEU A 80 3.57 10.04 -11.45
N PRO A 81 4.71 10.00 -10.73
CA PRO A 81 5.99 9.75 -11.38
C PRO A 81 5.99 8.37 -12.03
N ASP A 82 6.73 8.25 -13.14
CA ASP A 82 7.01 6.92 -13.71
C ASP A 82 7.66 6.00 -12.67
N ARG A 83 7.39 4.71 -12.77
CA ARG A 83 7.88 3.70 -11.79
C ARG A 83 7.56 4.06 -10.33
N CYS A 84 6.32 4.48 -10.08
CA CYS A 84 5.84 4.81 -8.74
C CYS A 84 5.81 3.58 -7.82
N VAL A 85 6.37 3.74 -6.61
CA VAL A 85 6.35 2.75 -5.54
C VAL A 85 6.00 3.43 -4.21
N ALA A 86 5.20 2.77 -3.37
CA ALA A 86 5.02 3.13 -1.97
C ALA A 86 5.39 1.94 -1.06
N LEU A 87 6.07 2.20 0.05
CA LEU A 87 6.49 1.19 1.02
C LEU A 87 5.52 1.17 2.20
N THR A 88 5.00 -0.02 2.52
CA THR A 88 4.12 -0.21 3.68
C THR A 88 4.56 -1.37 4.56
N ILE A 89 4.34 -1.25 5.87
CA ILE A 89 4.55 -2.31 6.86
C ILE A 89 3.28 -2.42 7.69
N ASP A 90 2.77 -3.63 7.88
CA ASP A 90 1.61 -3.88 8.72
C ASP A 90 2.04 -4.33 10.12
N ASP A 91 1.10 -4.31 11.08
CA ASP A 91 1.18 -4.80 12.46
C ASP A 91 2.09 -4.00 13.41
N ALA A 92 2.91 -3.10 12.91
CA ALA A 92 3.85 -2.33 13.73
C ALA A 92 4.83 -3.20 14.55
N TYR A 93 5.35 -4.29 13.98
CA TYR A 93 6.38 -5.07 14.62
C TYR A 93 7.68 -4.30 14.84
N ILE A 94 8.46 -4.68 15.87
CA ILE A 94 9.70 -4.02 16.27
C ILE A 94 10.72 -3.89 15.12
N SER A 95 10.71 -4.83 14.18
CA SER A 95 11.59 -4.81 13.01
C SER A 95 11.32 -3.63 12.06
N ALA A 96 10.17 -2.99 12.14
CA ALA A 96 9.92 -1.72 11.46
C ALA A 96 10.85 -0.62 11.97
N TYR A 97 11.16 -0.61 13.28
CA TYR A 97 12.08 0.34 13.90
C TYR A 97 13.54 -0.07 13.75
N THR A 98 13.86 -1.35 14.03
CA THR A 98 15.26 -1.80 14.09
C THR A 98 15.88 -2.01 12.71
N GLU A 99 15.08 -2.38 11.73
CA GLU A 99 15.56 -2.80 10.41
C GLU A 99 15.09 -1.89 9.27
N ALA A 100 13.76 -1.64 9.16
CA ALA A 100 13.23 -0.85 8.05
C ALA A 100 13.59 0.62 8.17
N PHE A 101 13.30 1.23 9.32
CA PHE A 101 13.45 2.67 9.54
C PHE A 101 14.87 3.19 9.27
N PRO A 102 15.97 2.62 9.81
CA PRO A 102 17.31 3.13 9.51
C PRO A 102 17.69 2.99 8.03
N ARG A 103 17.18 1.95 7.36
CA ARG A 103 17.43 1.76 5.94
C ARG A 103 16.64 2.76 5.10
N THR A 104 15.34 2.92 5.33
CA THR A 104 14.51 3.87 4.57
C THR A 104 14.98 5.31 4.76
N VAL A 105 15.42 5.71 5.97
CA VAL A 105 16.04 7.03 6.20
C VAL A 105 17.32 7.21 5.36
N ARG A 106 18.17 6.18 5.29
CA ARG A 106 19.40 6.23 4.48
C ARG A 106 19.14 6.40 2.99
N TYR A 107 18.03 5.83 2.48
CA TYR A 107 17.61 5.96 1.08
C TYR A 107 16.73 7.18 0.83
N GLU A 108 16.38 7.94 1.88
CA GLU A 108 15.38 9.02 1.83
C GLU A 108 14.02 8.53 1.30
N TYR A 109 13.68 7.26 1.58
CA TYR A 109 12.43 6.65 1.15
C TYR A 109 11.33 6.81 2.21
N PRO A 110 10.17 7.37 1.83
CA PRO A 110 9.01 7.41 2.71
C PRO A 110 8.56 6.00 3.09
N LEU A 111 8.06 5.87 4.31
CA LEU A 111 7.54 4.62 4.85
C LEU A 111 6.19 4.89 5.52
N THR A 112 5.22 4.02 5.27
CA THR A 112 3.93 4.00 5.97
C THR A 112 3.84 2.74 6.82
N VAL A 113 3.45 2.88 8.09
CA VAL A 113 3.21 1.77 9.02
C VAL A 113 1.74 1.74 9.39
N PHE A 114 1.07 0.62 9.14
CA PHE A 114 -0.29 0.36 9.59
C PHE A 114 -0.25 -0.29 10.98
N VAL A 115 -0.92 0.35 11.95
CA VAL A 115 -0.75 0.05 13.38
C VAL A 115 -1.98 -0.66 13.94
N ALA A 116 -1.79 -1.88 14.45
CA ALA A 116 -2.73 -2.56 15.33
C ALA A 116 -2.51 -2.06 16.76
N THR A 117 -3.34 -1.13 17.22
CA THR A 117 -2.99 -0.29 18.38
C THR A 117 -3.07 -1.01 19.73
N GLU A 118 -3.87 -2.08 19.87
CA GLU A 118 -3.95 -2.85 21.10
C GLU A 118 -2.60 -3.48 21.49
N ALA A 119 -1.91 -4.10 20.52
CA ALA A 119 -0.61 -4.73 20.75
C ALA A 119 0.44 -3.72 21.26
N VAL A 120 0.37 -2.49 20.78
CA VAL A 120 1.24 -1.37 21.18
C VAL A 120 0.87 -0.87 22.58
N ASP A 121 -0.42 -0.67 22.85
CA ASP A 121 -0.93 -0.20 24.14
C ASP A 121 -0.65 -1.19 25.28
N GLU A 122 -0.72 -2.49 24.98
CA GLU A 122 -0.38 -3.55 25.93
C GLU A 122 1.14 -3.75 26.09
N GLY A 123 1.95 -3.13 25.26
CA GLY A 123 3.40 -3.33 25.25
C GLY A 123 3.80 -4.77 24.90
N ARG A 124 3.07 -5.39 23.97
CA ARG A 124 3.34 -6.79 23.55
C ARG A 124 4.76 -6.91 23.01
N ASP A 125 5.46 -7.93 23.46
CA ASP A 125 6.81 -8.24 22.97
C ASP A 125 6.85 -8.35 21.44
N GLY A 126 7.91 -7.81 20.85
CA GLY A 126 8.09 -7.84 19.40
C GLY A 126 7.34 -6.76 18.61
N HIS A 127 6.61 -5.87 19.28
CA HIS A 127 5.94 -4.72 18.67
C HIS A 127 6.66 -3.39 19.00
N LEU A 128 6.37 -2.37 18.21
CA LEU A 128 6.78 -1.00 18.49
C LEU A 128 6.09 -0.48 19.76
N ASN A 129 6.75 0.45 20.44
CA ASN A 129 6.08 1.31 21.41
C ASN A 129 5.85 2.71 20.86
N TRP A 130 5.03 3.51 21.55
CA TRP A 130 4.68 4.85 21.09
C TRP A 130 5.88 5.81 21.03
N ASP A 131 6.91 5.65 21.90
CA ASP A 131 8.12 6.48 21.85
C ASP A 131 8.93 6.22 20.58
N GLN A 132 9.07 4.97 20.18
CA GLN A 132 9.70 4.60 18.90
C GLN A 132 8.90 5.16 17.71
N MET A 133 7.57 5.06 17.74
CA MET A 133 6.73 5.63 16.69
C MET A 133 6.86 7.16 16.62
N ARG A 134 6.91 7.88 17.76
CA ARG A 134 7.18 9.32 17.77
C ARG A 134 8.53 9.67 17.15
N GLN A 135 9.57 8.88 17.42
CA GLN A 135 10.88 9.06 16.79
C GLN A 135 10.81 8.85 15.26
N MET A 136 10.18 7.77 14.81
CA MET A 136 10.00 7.48 13.39
C MET A 136 9.18 8.58 12.71
N HIS A 137 8.08 9.01 13.33
CA HIS A 137 7.20 10.07 12.84
C HIS A 137 7.95 11.39 12.67
N SER A 138 8.81 11.76 13.62
CA SER A 138 9.65 12.98 13.54
C SER A 138 10.62 12.98 12.35
N LYS A 139 10.81 11.83 11.71
CA LYS A 139 11.65 11.61 10.52
C LYS A 139 10.83 11.33 9.26
N GLY A 140 9.52 11.55 9.31
CA GLY A 140 8.64 11.46 8.15
C GLY A 140 7.99 10.10 7.90
N VAL A 141 8.09 9.15 8.84
CA VAL A 141 7.30 7.91 8.75
C VAL A 141 5.83 8.22 9.03
N SER A 142 4.95 7.76 8.16
CA SER A 142 3.50 7.86 8.33
C SER A 142 2.97 6.67 9.12
N PHE A 143 1.99 6.94 10.02
CA PHE A 143 1.31 5.91 10.79
C PHE A 143 -0.18 5.94 10.46
N GLN A 144 -0.72 4.78 10.07
CA GLN A 144 -2.07 4.62 9.57
C GLN A 144 -2.78 3.48 10.33
N ASN A 145 -4.08 3.33 10.12
CA ASN A 145 -4.93 2.42 10.87
C ASN A 145 -4.79 0.96 10.44
N HIS A 146 -4.68 0.04 11.40
CA HIS A 146 -4.77 -1.41 11.16
C HIS A 146 -5.74 -2.08 12.14
N SER A 147 -6.82 -1.38 12.49
CA SER A 147 -7.76 -1.68 13.58
C SER A 147 -7.12 -1.57 14.98
N HIS A 148 -7.93 -1.68 16.02
CA HIS A 148 -7.42 -1.73 17.39
C HIS A 148 -7.00 -3.15 17.77
N THR A 149 -7.91 -4.10 17.65
CA THR A 149 -7.73 -5.47 18.17
C THR A 149 -7.06 -6.43 17.20
N HIS A 150 -6.89 -6.05 15.92
CA HIS A 150 -6.40 -6.93 14.84
C HIS A 150 -7.19 -8.25 14.73
N THR A 151 -8.49 -8.21 14.94
CA THR A 151 -9.37 -9.37 14.75
C THR A 151 -9.84 -9.48 13.31
N HIS A 152 -10.45 -10.63 12.97
CA HIS A 152 -11.10 -10.81 11.66
C HIS A 152 -12.38 -9.95 11.58
N LEU A 153 -12.26 -8.72 11.11
CA LEU A 153 -13.36 -7.74 11.12
C LEU A 153 -14.59 -8.21 10.33
N VAL A 154 -14.41 -9.02 9.29
CA VAL A 154 -15.52 -9.56 8.49
C VAL A 154 -16.38 -10.56 9.24
N ARG A 155 -15.86 -11.14 10.34
CA ARG A 155 -16.54 -12.21 11.07
C ARG A 155 -17.49 -11.63 12.11
N ARG A 156 -18.73 -12.11 12.09
CA ARG A 156 -19.67 -11.86 13.17
C ARG A 156 -19.41 -12.82 14.33
N LEU A 157 -19.62 -12.33 15.56
CA LEU A 157 -19.62 -13.14 16.75
C LEU A 157 -20.88 -14.02 16.79
N GLU A 158 -20.86 -15.03 17.64
CA GLU A 158 -22.03 -15.88 17.84
C GLU A 158 -23.23 -15.04 18.32
N ASN A 159 -24.37 -15.18 17.66
CA ASN A 159 -25.60 -14.42 17.91
C ASN A 159 -25.52 -12.90 17.71
N GLU A 160 -24.46 -12.37 17.10
CA GLU A 160 -24.32 -10.96 16.79
C GLU A 160 -25.23 -10.57 15.61
N SER A 161 -26.05 -9.55 15.81
CA SER A 161 -26.85 -9.00 14.71
C SER A 161 -25.97 -8.23 13.71
N PRO A 162 -26.43 -7.98 12.48
CA PRO A 162 -25.70 -7.14 11.53
C PRO A 162 -25.39 -5.74 12.09
N ASP A 163 -26.35 -5.12 12.79
CA ASP A 163 -26.18 -3.78 13.37
C ASP A 163 -25.18 -3.77 14.53
N ASP A 164 -25.20 -4.80 15.39
CA ASP A 164 -24.22 -4.93 16.47
C ASP A 164 -22.80 -5.15 15.92
N TRP A 165 -22.69 -5.97 14.87
CA TRP A 165 -21.43 -6.17 14.18
C TRP A 165 -20.87 -4.86 13.58
N GLU A 166 -21.71 -4.09 12.89
CA GLU A 166 -21.32 -2.81 12.31
C GLU A 166 -20.82 -1.85 13.39
N GLN A 167 -21.56 -1.74 14.49
CA GLN A 167 -21.19 -0.89 15.63
C GLN A 167 -19.86 -1.33 16.26
N ARG A 168 -19.66 -2.64 16.47
CA ARG A 168 -18.41 -3.18 17.04
C ARG A 168 -17.23 -2.91 16.14
N VAL A 169 -17.36 -3.15 14.85
CA VAL A 169 -16.29 -2.93 13.87
C VAL A 169 -15.96 -1.45 13.74
N ALA A 170 -16.97 -0.59 13.64
CA ALA A 170 -16.76 0.86 13.61
C ALA A 170 -16.07 1.35 14.89
N ALA A 171 -16.47 0.85 16.06
CA ALA A 171 -15.83 1.21 17.33
C ALA A 171 -14.37 0.75 17.42
N ASP A 172 -14.05 -0.45 16.89
CA ASP A 172 -12.69 -0.96 16.85
C ASP A 172 -11.77 -0.07 15.98
N ILE A 173 -12.21 0.25 14.77
CA ILE A 173 -11.48 1.13 13.86
C ILE A 173 -11.34 2.54 14.47
N GLN A 174 -12.42 3.08 15.05
CA GLN A 174 -12.40 4.40 15.67
C GLN A 174 -11.47 4.46 16.89
N THR A 175 -11.37 3.37 17.66
CA THR A 175 -10.42 3.27 18.78
C THR A 175 -9.00 3.42 18.29
N ALA A 176 -8.61 2.70 17.23
CA ALA A 176 -7.30 2.83 16.62
C ALA A 176 -7.04 4.27 16.12
N GLN A 177 -8.03 4.90 15.44
CA GLN A 177 -7.94 6.30 15.00
C GLN A 177 -7.60 7.23 16.17
N ASN A 178 -8.37 7.11 17.26
CA ASN A 178 -8.21 7.93 18.44
C ASN A 178 -6.84 7.72 19.12
N ARG A 179 -6.37 6.46 19.20
CA ARG A 179 -5.06 6.15 19.80
C ARG A 179 -3.92 6.75 19.00
N ILE A 180 -3.94 6.59 17.68
CA ILE A 180 -2.91 7.17 16.81
C ILE A 180 -2.93 8.70 16.90
N GLN A 181 -4.10 9.31 16.88
CA GLN A 181 -4.21 10.75 17.03
C GLN A 181 -3.73 11.24 18.40
N GLN A 182 -4.07 10.55 19.48
CA GLN A 182 -3.64 10.89 20.84
C GLN A 182 -2.12 10.82 20.99
N GLU A 183 -1.47 9.80 20.43
CA GLU A 183 -0.06 9.54 20.66
C GLU A 183 0.87 10.25 19.67
N LEU A 184 0.42 10.44 18.43
CA LEU A 184 1.24 10.99 17.35
C LEU A 184 0.74 12.34 16.83
N GLY A 185 -0.46 12.79 17.23
CA GLY A 185 -1.04 14.07 16.78
C GLY A 185 -1.55 14.03 15.33
N VAL A 186 -1.65 12.86 14.71
CA VAL A 186 -2.12 12.69 13.32
C VAL A 186 -3.41 11.90 13.27
N THR A 187 -4.30 12.26 12.34
CA THR A 187 -5.52 11.50 12.07
C THR A 187 -5.30 10.63 10.85
N PRO A 188 -5.30 9.29 11.00
CA PRO A 188 -5.17 8.38 9.85
C PRO A 188 -6.29 8.60 8.83
N THR A 189 -5.94 8.55 7.56
CA THR A 189 -6.88 8.60 6.43
C THR A 189 -6.92 7.29 5.65
N LEU A 190 -6.04 6.37 6.01
CA LEU A 190 -5.88 5.08 5.38
C LEU A 190 -6.07 3.97 6.40
N ILE A 191 -6.62 2.84 5.96
CA ILE A 191 -6.72 1.61 6.75
C ILE A 191 -6.23 0.42 5.92
N SER A 192 -5.47 -0.46 6.55
CA SER A 192 -5.21 -1.81 6.05
C SER A 192 -6.12 -2.78 6.78
N TYR A 193 -6.85 -3.61 6.04
CA TYR A 193 -7.67 -4.64 6.65
C TYR A 193 -6.82 -5.72 7.31
N PRO A 194 -7.06 -6.07 8.60
CA PRO A 194 -6.43 -7.24 9.21
C PRO A 194 -6.61 -8.48 8.35
N TYR A 195 -5.53 -9.24 8.16
CA TYR A 195 -5.47 -10.43 7.28
C TYR A 195 -5.78 -10.14 5.80
N GLY A 196 -6.01 -8.88 5.41
CA GLY A 196 -6.47 -8.49 4.09
C GLY A 196 -7.92 -8.86 3.78
N GLU A 197 -8.67 -9.31 4.80
CA GLU A 197 -10.07 -9.76 4.65
C GLU A 197 -11.03 -8.58 4.61
N TYR A 198 -11.89 -8.55 3.62
CA TYR A 198 -12.98 -7.58 3.50
C TYR A 198 -14.21 -8.21 2.84
N ASN A 199 -15.35 -7.58 3.04
CA ASN A 199 -16.61 -7.85 2.36
C ASN A 199 -17.34 -6.53 2.08
N GLU A 200 -18.42 -6.57 1.34
CA GLU A 200 -19.17 -5.35 0.97
C GLU A 200 -19.69 -4.58 2.20
N ALA A 201 -20.12 -5.29 3.26
CA ALA A 201 -20.58 -4.63 4.49
C ALA A 201 -19.44 -3.88 5.20
N LEU A 202 -18.25 -4.46 5.32
CA LEU A 202 -17.08 -3.81 5.93
C LEU A 202 -16.60 -2.60 5.10
N LYS A 203 -16.69 -2.67 3.77
CA LYS A 203 -16.38 -1.54 2.88
C LYS A 203 -17.31 -0.35 3.17
N LEU A 204 -18.61 -0.59 3.44
CA LEU A 204 -19.55 0.47 3.80
C LEU A 204 -19.17 1.14 5.13
N VAL A 205 -18.73 0.38 6.14
CA VAL A 205 -18.20 0.95 7.39
C VAL A 205 -17.01 1.87 7.10
N VAL A 206 -16.04 1.41 6.33
CA VAL A 206 -14.85 2.19 5.96
C VAL A 206 -15.20 3.46 5.18
N ILE A 207 -16.15 3.37 4.25
CA ILE A 207 -16.68 4.53 3.50
C ILE A 207 -17.30 5.55 4.46
N SER A 208 -18.13 5.09 5.41
CA SER A 208 -18.80 5.97 6.37
C SER A 208 -17.81 6.75 7.26
N MET A 209 -16.62 6.19 7.47
CA MET A 209 -15.53 6.81 8.23
C MET A 209 -14.59 7.67 7.36
N GLY A 210 -14.83 7.76 6.05
CA GLY A 210 -14.03 8.54 5.12
C GLY A 210 -12.63 7.99 4.85
N LEU A 211 -12.41 6.70 5.11
CA LEU A 211 -11.11 6.04 4.96
C LEU A 211 -10.92 5.44 3.56
N THR A 212 -9.67 5.39 3.12
CA THR A 212 -9.25 4.57 1.99
C THR A 212 -8.67 3.27 2.53
N ALA A 213 -9.05 2.12 1.94
CA ALA A 213 -8.68 0.83 2.49
C ALA A 213 -7.85 -0.04 1.55
N PHE A 214 -6.99 -0.84 2.16
CA PHE A 214 -6.08 -1.76 1.49
C PHE A 214 -6.33 -3.20 1.94
N GLY A 215 -6.41 -4.10 0.96
CA GLY A 215 -6.34 -5.54 1.19
C GLY A 215 -4.92 -6.09 1.07
N GLN A 216 -4.82 -7.41 0.85
CA GLN A 216 -3.56 -8.12 0.60
C GLN A 216 -3.53 -8.84 -0.76
N GLN A 217 -4.55 -8.66 -1.60
CA GLN A 217 -4.55 -9.16 -2.96
C GLN A 217 -3.47 -8.44 -3.79
N SER A 218 -2.74 -9.21 -4.62
CA SER A 218 -1.66 -8.65 -5.43
C SER A 218 -2.17 -7.84 -6.60
N GLY A 219 -1.68 -6.61 -6.77
CA GLY A 219 -2.00 -5.75 -7.91
C GLY A 219 -1.39 -4.35 -7.77
N GLN A 220 -1.35 -3.65 -8.89
CA GLN A 220 -1.06 -2.20 -8.91
C GLN A 220 -2.32 -1.44 -8.50
N ILE A 221 -2.15 -0.32 -7.81
CA ILE A 221 -3.24 0.64 -7.60
C ILE A 221 -3.25 1.67 -8.74
N TRP A 222 -4.45 2.09 -9.16
CA TRP A 222 -4.65 3.00 -10.28
C TRP A 222 -5.93 3.81 -10.10
N GLN A 223 -6.16 4.78 -10.97
CA GLN A 223 -7.23 5.77 -10.80
C GLN A 223 -8.64 5.16 -10.75
N GLU A 224 -8.89 4.09 -11.51
CA GLU A 224 -10.22 3.43 -11.54
C GLU A 224 -10.34 2.26 -10.55
N ALA A 225 -9.35 2.06 -9.66
CA ALA A 225 -9.42 1.02 -8.66
C ALA A 225 -10.47 1.34 -7.58
N ASP A 226 -10.96 0.32 -6.90
CA ASP A 226 -11.85 0.47 -5.75
C ASP A 226 -11.05 0.93 -4.52
N PHE A 227 -11.17 2.21 -4.15
CA PHE A 227 -10.47 2.81 -3.01
C PHE A 227 -10.90 2.27 -1.64
N THR A 228 -11.86 1.36 -1.62
CA THR A 228 -12.26 0.64 -0.41
C THR A 228 -11.65 -0.76 -0.29
N SER A 229 -10.89 -1.19 -1.30
CA SER A 229 -10.22 -2.49 -1.32
C SER A 229 -9.00 -2.51 -2.25
N LEU A 230 -8.15 -1.49 -2.14
CA LEU A 230 -6.95 -1.35 -2.97
C LEU A 230 -6.01 -2.54 -2.79
N PRO A 231 -5.44 -3.09 -3.88
CA PRO A 231 -4.47 -4.16 -3.80
C PRO A 231 -3.10 -3.66 -3.31
N ARG A 232 -2.30 -4.58 -2.78
CA ARG A 232 -0.88 -4.37 -2.48
C ARG A 232 -0.09 -5.59 -2.93
N PHE A 233 1.22 -5.49 -2.93
CA PHE A 233 2.09 -6.63 -3.20
C PHE A 233 2.68 -7.19 -1.91
N PRO A 234 2.13 -8.28 -1.33
CA PRO A 234 2.70 -8.93 -0.16
C PRO A 234 4.12 -9.44 -0.46
N LEU A 235 5.06 -9.12 0.41
CA LEU A 235 6.45 -9.49 0.30
C LEU A 235 6.86 -10.30 1.53
N ALA A 236 6.78 -11.61 1.41
CA ALA A 236 7.22 -12.56 2.41
C ALA A 236 7.64 -13.87 1.73
N SER A 237 8.51 -14.65 2.35
CA SER A 237 8.89 -15.98 1.89
C SER A 237 9.27 -16.01 0.40
N PHE A 238 8.65 -16.88 -0.38
CA PHE A 238 8.85 -17.00 -1.82
C PHE A 238 8.48 -15.73 -2.60
N TYR A 239 7.48 -15.00 -2.13
CA TYR A 239 6.98 -13.79 -2.78
C TYR A 239 7.92 -12.57 -2.64
N ALA A 240 8.90 -12.64 -1.71
CA ALA A 240 9.92 -11.63 -1.50
C ALA A 240 11.19 -11.84 -2.33
N ARG A 241 11.35 -12.97 -3.01
CA ARG A 241 12.54 -13.23 -3.85
C ARG A 241 12.65 -12.19 -4.95
N MET A 242 13.86 -11.74 -5.28
CA MET A 242 14.13 -10.71 -6.30
C MET A 242 13.41 -10.99 -7.63
N ARG A 243 13.39 -12.24 -8.10
CA ARG A 243 12.65 -12.62 -9.31
C ARG A 243 11.15 -12.30 -9.25
N THR A 244 10.54 -12.43 -8.08
CA THR A 244 9.11 -12.13 -7.86
C THR A 244 8.93 -10.64 -7.64
N PHE A 245 9.79 -10.04 -6.85
CA PHE A 245 9.82 -8.61 -6.57
C PHE A 245 9.87 -7.77 -7.86
N THR A 246 10.85 -8.07 -8.72
CA THR A 246 11.00 -7.35 -10.01
C THR A 246 9.77 -7.46 -10.91
N LYS A 247 9.08 -8.61 -10.89
CA LYS A 247 7.82 -8.75 -11.66
C LYS A 247 6.71 -7.88 -11.07
N LYS A 248 6.61 -7.80 -9.74
CA LYS A 248 5.58 -7.01 -9.04
C LYS A 248 5.73 -5.52 -9.35
N VAL A 249 6.92 -4.96 -9.16
CA VAL A 249 7.14 -3.53 -9.37
C VAL A 249 7.10 -3.11 -10.86
N ASN A 250 7.24 -4.06 -11.79
CA ASN A 250 7.13 -3.82 -13.23
C ASN A 250 5.78 -4.28 -13.82
N SER A 251 4.84 -4.74 -13.01
CA SER A 251 3.53 -5.13 -13.52
C SER A 251 2.69 -3.90 -13.87
N LEU A 252 1.72 -4.08 -14.74
CA LEU A 252 0.70 -3.08 -15.02
C LEU A 252 -0.55 -3.39 -14.19
N PRO A 253 -1.43 -2.41 -13.93
CA PRO A 253 -2.72 -2.67 -13.34
C PRO A 253 -3.53 -3.62 -14.21
N LEU A 254 -4.32 -4.47 -13.56
CA LEU A 254 -5.30 -5.27 -14.28
C LEU A 254 -6.53 -4.38 -14.52
N PRO A 255 -6.88 -4.08 -15.76
CA PRO A 255 -7.91 -3.09 -16.10
C PRO A 255 -9.31 -3.67 -15.92
N ILE A 256 -9.63 -4.09 -14.70
CA ILE A 256 -10.95 -4.58 -14.30
C ILE A 256 -11.77 -3.38 -13.81
N THR A 257 -12.92 -3.15 -14.43
CA THR A 257 -13.87 -2.10 -14.07
C THR A 257 -15.07 -2.65 -13.29
N GLY A 258 -15.19 -3.97 -13.19
CA GLY A 258 -16.21 -4.63 -12.39
C GLY A 258 -16.00 -6.12 -12.25
N ALA A 259 -16.61 -6.70 -11.22
CA ALA A 259 -16.63 -8.13 -10.96
C ALA A 259 -18.00 -8.57 -10.45
N CYS A 260 -18.34 -9.83 -10.64
CA CYS A 260 -19.54 -10.44 -10.04
C CYS A 260 -19.16 -11.87 -9.62
N PRO A 261 -19.39 -12.27 -8.36
CA PRO A 261 -19.92 -11.44 -7.28
C PRO A 261 -18.95 -10.31 -6.88
N LEU A 262 -19.48 -9.20 -6.35
CA LEU A 262 -18.67 -8.10 -5.79
C LEU A 262 -18.08 -8.49 -4.44
N ASP A 263 -18.86 -9.24 -3.66
CA ASP A 263 -18.42 -9.71 -2.34
C ASP A 263 -17.42 -10.86 -2.51
N PRO A 264 -16.18 -10.74 -2.01
CA PRO A 264 -15.22 -11.83 -2.04
C PRO A 264 -15.56 -12.96 -1.04
N VAL A 265 -16.49 -12.71 -0.10
CA VAL A 265 -16.98 -13.72 0.84
C VAL A 265 -18.17 -14.45 0.21
N VAL A 266 -17.94 -15.69 -0.17
CA VAL A 266 -18.93 -16.55 -0.79
C VAL A 266 -19.76 -17.27 0.26
N PRO A 267 -21.11 -17.38 0.12
CA PRO A 267 -21.94 -18.21 0.98
C PRO A 267 -21.45 -19.66 1.03
N LEU A 268 -21.55 -20.29 2.20
CA LEU A 268 -21.07 -21.67 2.42
C LEU A 268 -21.77 -22.73 1.58
N ASP A 269 -22.96 -22.43 1.08
CA ASP A 269 -23.79 -23.27 0.22
C ASP A 269 -23.49 -23.11 -1.28
N ASP A 270 -22.72 -22.06 -1.65
CA ASP A 270 -22.25 -21.84 -3.03
C ASP A 270 -20.75 -22.16 -3.14
N TRP A 271 -20.43 -23.43 -3.24
CA TRP A 271 -19.05 -23.93 -3.32
C TRP A 271 -18.41 -23.81 -4.72
N GLN A 272 -19.17 -23.37 -5.73
CA GLN A 272 -18.68 -23.14 -7.09
C GLN A 272 -19.19 -21.81 -7.65
N PRO A 273 -18.85 -20.67 -7.02
CA PRO A 273 -19.30 -19.38 -7.50
C PRO A 273 -18.73 -19.07 -8.90
N ALA A 274 -19.59 -18.59 -9.78
CA ALA A 274 -19.15 -18.10 -11.08
C ALA A 274 -18.54 -16.70 -10.91
N LEU A 275 -17.25 -16.55 -11.26
CA LEU A 275 -16.60 -15.25 -11.31
C LEU A 275 -16.71 -14.64 -12.70
N MET A 276 -17.38 -13.50 -12.81
CA MET A 276 -17.41 -12.67 -14.02
C MET A 276 -16.54 -11.43 -13.78
N LEU A 277 -15.62 -11.15 -14.71
CA LEU A 277 -14.80 -9.93 -14.70
C LEU A 277 -15.20 -9.04 -15.88
N ILE A 278 -15.36 -7.76 -15.62
CA ILE A 278 -15.62 -6.73 -16.61
C ILE A 278 -14.33 -5.94 -16.80
N PHE A 279 -13.82 -5.92 -18.03
CA PHE A 279 -12.59 -5.21 -18.37
C PHE A 279 -12.91 -3.87 -19.01
N ASN A 280 -12.05 -2.90 -18.81
CA ASN A 280 -12.08 -1.64 -19.51
C ASN A 280 -12.02 -1.91 -21.04
N PRO A 281 -13.03 -1.47 -21.82
CA PRO A 281 -13.10 -1.74 -23.26
C PRO A 281 -11.98 -1.07 -24.06
N ASP A 282 -11.33 -0.04 -23.53
CA ASP A 282 -10.26 0.70 -24.20
C ASP A 282 -8.90 -0.02 -24.10
N VAL A 283 -8.83 -1.10 -23.31
CA VAL A 283 -7.60 -1.90 -23.19
C VAL A 283 -7.58 -3.02 -24.22
N GLU A 284 -6.78 -2.82 -25.26
CA GLU A 284 -6.53 -3.85 -26.26
C GLU A 284 -5.56 -4.93 -25.73
N ASN A 285 -5.81 -6.21 -26.11
CA ASN A 285 -4.86 -7.32 -25.96
C ASN A 285 -4.68 -7.94 -24.56
N ILE A 286 -5.73 -8.17 -23.76
CA ILE A 286 -5.69 -9.12 -22.65
C ILE A 286 -5.60 -10.55 -23.23
N ARG A 287 -4.40 -10.96 -23.65
CA ARG A 287 -4.21 -12.24 -24.37
C ARG A 287 -3.96 -13.46 -23.47
N GLN A 288 -3.64 -13.27 -22.19
CA GLN A 288 -3.27 -14.36 -21.29
C GLN A 288 -3.80 -14.12 -19.86
N LEU A 289 -5.11 -14.14 -19.71
CA LEU A 289 -5.70 -14.21 -18.38
C LEU A 289 -5.57 -15.64 -17.86
N ARG A 290 -5.06 -15.81 -16.63
CA ARG A 290 -5.02 -17.10 -15.93
C ARG A 290 -5.70 -16.95 -14.60
N CYS A 291 -6.65 -17.83 -14.32
CA CYS A 291 -7.25 -17.98 -13.02
C CYS A 291 -6.53 -19.08 -12.24
N PHE A 292 -6.11 -18.80 -11.03
CA PHE A 292 -5.53 -19.77 -10.12
C PHE A 292 -6.51 -19.96 -8.96
N VAL A 293 -6.95 -21.17 -8.77
CA VAL A 293 -7.78 -21.57 -7.63
C VAL A 293 -6.89 -22.38 -6.70
N ASN A 294 -6.70 -21.89 -5.48
CA ASN A 294 -6.04 -22.66 -4.42
C ASN A 294 -7.11 -23.52 -3.78
N GLY A 295 -6.94 -24.83 -3.90
CA GLY A 295 -7.75 -25.84 -3.22
C GLY A 295 -7.06 -26.38 -1.99
#